data_30c25e7779174007016a104370db08a5
#
_entry.id   30c25e7779174007016a104370db08a5
#
_cell.length_a   1.000
_cell.length_b   1.000
_cell.length_c   1.000
_cell.angle_alpha   90.00
_cell.angle_beta   90.00
_cell.angle_gamma   90.00
#
_symmetry.space_group_name_H-M   'P 1'
#
loop_
_entity.id
_entity.type
_entity.pdbx_description
1 polymer ?
#
loop_
_entity_poly.entity_id
_entity_poly.type
_entity_poly.pdbx_seq_one_letter_code
_entity_poly.pdbx_strand_id
1 'polypeptide(L)'
;AGGSQTHPSRMVIDNPRSGTAIVDILALSGSGPVAAPGLRGITIDPGQRLVVDLAQMIPSASDLALRVRATRGLVTVTTIEEWSHTVIGKPRSEWVPGQPAAARELVITGLPPQTKRASLIVANPTDSEVIVKVLAIGSSGTLAPKGAANLSVPAASVGTLDVSSAFDGKPIALKLLSESPVSATVRSVVQGDQTYGQVATGFAGSSQMGLPLGAQSKVIVSSLGRSGQLQVQAFDQTRQPLGEPISRTVDAGTTLAIDLPAGAAAVRVSGDSPNLVSGLFALHGKGASSGAFQPPAEVSGRPKVLPGW
;
A
#
# COMPACT_ATOMS: atom_id res chain seq x y z
N ALA A 1 0.00 -6.25 -9.02
CA ALA A 1 0.73 -7.46 -9.41
C ALA A 1 0.53 -7.72 -10.90
N GLY A 2 1.40 -8.49 -11.54
CA GLY A 2 1.29 -8.86 -12.95
C GLY A 2 1.66 -10.32 -13.21
N GLY A 3 1.24 -10.82 -14.38
CA GLY A 3 1.60 -12.13 -14.89
C GLY A 3 2.32 -12.06 -16.23
N SER A 4 2.66 -10.85 -16.72
CA SER A 4 3.36 -10.68 -17.99
C SER A 4 4.87 -10.99 -17.85
N GLN A 5 5.55 -11.23 -18.98
CA GLN A 5 6.99 -11.52 -18.99
C GLN A 5 7.85 -10.35 -18.48
N THR A 6 7.37 -9.12 -18.60
CA THR A 6 8.09 -7.93 -18.11
C THR A 6 7.66 -7.51 -16.71
N HIS A 7 6.56 -8.08 -16.18
CA HIS A 7 6.03 -7.86 -14.85
C HIS A 7 5.55 -9.18 -14.22
N PRO A 8 6.43 -10.19 -14.08
CA PRO A 8 6.05 -11.42 -13.39
C PRO A 8 5.93 -11.15 -11.88
N SER A 9 4.91 -11.71 -11.26
CA SER A 9 4.72 -11.63 -9.82
C SER A 9 4.63 -12.99 -9.19
N ARG A 10 5.15 -13.11 -7.97
CA ARG A 10 5.03 -14.28 -7.12
C ARG A 10 4.32 -13.90 -5.83
N MET A 11 3.30 -14.68 -5.49
CA MET A 11 2.60 -14.55 -4.21
C MET A 11 3.12 -15.62 -3.26
N VAL A 12 3.53 -15.21 -2.08
CA VAL A 12 3.97 -16.08 -0.99
C VAL A 12 2.88 -16.10 0.06
N ILE A 13 2.40 -17.29 0.40
CA ILE A 13 1.35 -17.51 1.39
C ILE A 13 1.92 -18.43 2.47
N ASP A 14 1.96 -17.93 3.70
CA ASP A 14 2.42 -18.70 4.86
C ASP A 14 1.25 -19.05 5.77
N ASN A 15 1.20 -20.30 6.23
CA ASN A 15 0.32 -20.70 7.31
C ASN A 15 1.11 -20.79 8.64
N PRO A 16 1.06 -19.74 9.49
CA PRO A 16 1.83 -19.71 10.74
C PRO A 16 1.15 -20.47 11.89
N ARG A 17 0.02 -21.13 11.64
CA ARG A 17 -0.78 -21.80 12.67
C ARG A 17 -0.54 -23.30 12.68
N SER A 18 -1.00 -23.97 13.74
CA SER A 18 -0.90 -25.42 13.94
C SER A 18 -2.00 -26.22 13.20
N GLY A 19 -2.99 -25.54 12.62
CA GLY A 19 -4.05 -26.18 11.82
C GLY A 19 -3.88 -25.89 10.34
N THR A 20 -4.41 -26.77 9.48
CA THR A 20 -4.44 -26.59 8.03
C THR A 20 -5.25 -25.35 7.65
N ALA A 21 -4.72 -24.51 6.77
CA ALA A 21 -5.43 -23.40 6.14
C ALA A 21 -5.95 -23.78 4.76
N ILE A 22 -7.09 -23.23 4.38
CA ILE A 22 -7.65 -23.34 3.03
C ILE A 22 -7.89 -21.94 2.51
N VAL A 23 -7.37 -21.62 1.32
CA VAL A 23 -7.44 -20.29 0.72
C VAL A 23 -8.01 -20.33 -0.69
N ASP A 24 -8.77 -19.29 -1.01
CA ASP A 24 -9.21 -18.94 -2.36
C ASP A 24 -8.54 -17.65 -2.80
N ILE A 25 -8.06 -17.61 -4.03
CA ILE A 25 -7.50 -16.42 -4.65
C ILE A 25 -8.41 -16.05 -5.82
N LEU A 26 -8.99 -14.85 -5.75
CA LEU A 26 -9.72 -14.24 -6.87
C LEU A 26 -8.78 -13.24 -7.55
N ALA A 27 -8.65 -13.36 -8.86
CA ALA A 27 -7.87 -12.43 -9.68
C ALA A 27 -8.81 -11.60 -10.56
N LEU A 28 -8.60 -10.28 -10.60
CA LEU A 28 -9.25 -9.33 -11.49
C LEU A 28 -8.18 -8.72 -12.40
N SER A 29 -8.53 -8.55 -13.67
CA SER A 29 -7.72 -7.85 -14.68
C SER A 29 -8.48 -6.66 -15.26
N GLY A 30 -7.88 -5.92 -16.18
CA GLY A 30 -8.55 -4.84 -16.90
C GLY A 30 -9.73 -5.32 -17.78
N SER A 31 -9.76 -6.61 -18.14
CA SER A 31 -10.83 -7.24 -18.91
C SER A 31 -11.85 -8.01 -18.05
N GLY A 32 -11.76 -7.91 -16.74
CA GLY A 32 -12.68 -8.58 -15.82
C GLY A 32 -12.05 -9.69 -15.00
N PRO A 33 -12.88 -10.59 -14.41
CA PRO A 33 -12.42 -11.71 -13.61
C PRO A 33 -11.57 -12.67 -14.42
N VAL A 34 -10.48 -13.15 -13.83
CA VAL A 34 -9.59 -14.12 -14.47
C VAL A 34 -9.91 -15.52 -13.95
N ALA A 35 -10.26 -16.40 -14.88
CA ALA A 35 -10.48 -17.81 -14.58
C ALA A 35 -9.13 -18.52 -14.41
N ALA A 36 -8.81 -18.89 -13.17
CA ALA A 36 -7.62 -19.67 -12.83
C ALA A 36 -8.01 -20.79 -11.85
N PRO A 37 -8.42 -21.97 -12.34
CA PRO A 37 -8.96 -23.05 -11.49
C PRO A 37 -8.04 -23.45 -10.34
N GLY A 38 -6.72 -23.44 -10.54
CA GLY A 38 -5.72 -23.76 -9.52
C GLY A 38 -5.62 -22.77 -8.36
N LEU A 39 -6.38 -21.66 -8.40
CA LEU A 39 -6.38 -20.65 -7.35
C LEU A 39 -7.54 -20.78 -6.34
N ARG A 40 -8.25 -21.91 -6.34
CA ARG A 40 -9.36 -22.17 -5.40
C ARG A 40 -9.12 -23.44 -4.59
N GLY A 41 -9.54 -23.40 -3.32
CA GLY A 41 -9.43 -24.54 -2.41
C GLY A 41 -7.98 -24.94 -2.12
N ILE A 42 -7.05 -24.02 -2.19
CA ILE A 42 -5.63 -24.31 -1.96
C ILE A 42 -5.44 -24.66 -0.49
N THR A 43 -4.93 -25.85 -0.25
CA THR A 43 -4.64 -26.34 1.10
C THR A 43 -3.18 -26.05 1.46
N ILE A 44 -2.96 -25.46 2.64
CA ILE A 44 -1.64 -25.13 3.15
C ILE A 44 -1.51 -25.76 4.55
N ASP A 45 -0.61 -26.70 4.68
CA ASP A 45 -0.40 -27.42 5.94
C ASP A 45 0.22 -26.53 7.03
N PRO A 46 0.13 -26.92 8.31
CA PRO A 46 0.70 -26.18 9.42
C PRO A 46 2.19 -25.86 9.22
N GLY A 47 2.55 -24.59 9.40
CA GLY A 47 3.93 -24.10 9.25
C GLY A 47 4.48 -24.12 7.82
N GLN A 48 3.66 -24.45 6.82
CA GLN A 48 4.09 -24.50 5.42
C GLN A 48 3.95 -23.15 4.72
N ARG A 49 4.81 -22.98 3.72
CA ARG A 49 4.83 -21.85 2.78
C ARG A 49 4.47 -22.36 1.39
N LEU A 50 3.54 -21.65 0.74
CA LEU A 50 3.19 -21.85 -0.66
C LEU A 50 3.67 -20.64 -1.46
N VAL A 51 4.32 -20.89 -2.60
CA VAL A 51 4.66 -19.87 -3.60
C VAL A 51 3.80 -20.08 -4.83
N VAL A 52 3.00 -19.08 -5.18
CA VAL A 52 2.16 -19.07 -6.38
C VAL A 52 2.83 -18.17 -7.43
N ASP A 53 3.24 -18.75 -8.54
CA ASP A 53 3.78 -18.03 -9.69
C ASP A 53 2.62 -17.53 -10.56
N LEU A 54 2.36 -16.21 -10.52
CA LEU A 54 1.25 -15.62 -11.27
C LEU A 54 1.51 -15.59 -12.77
N ALA A 55 2.76 -15.56 -13.21
CA ALA A 55 3.09 -15.60 -14.63
C ALA A 55 2.75 -16.97 -15.27
N GLN A 56 2.83 -18.05 -14.50
CA GLN A 56 2.42 -19.38 -14.95
C GLN A 56 0.89 -19.56 -14.88
N MET A 57 0.24 -19.00 -13.85
CA MET A 57 -1.19 -19.19 -13.63
C MET A 57 -2.05 -18.24 -14.45
N ILE A 58 -1.57 -17.01 -14.71
CA ILE A 58 -2.31 -15.94 -15.37
C ILE A 58 -1.35 -15.21 -16.34
N PRO A 59 -0.89 -15.88 -17.40
CA PRO A 59 0.05 -15.30 -18.35
C PRO A 59 -0.57 -14.08 -19.06
N SER A 60 0.27 -13.11 -19.41
CA SER A 60 -0.05 -11.91 -20.20
C SER A 60 -0.89 -10.83 -19.48
N ALA A 61 -1.27 -10.98 -18.23
CA ALA A 61 -1.93 -9.91 -17.49
C ALA A 61 -0.90 -8.86 -17.03
N SER A 62 -1.10 -7.59 -17.38
CA SER A 62 -0.19 -6.50 -17.02
C SER A 62 -0.45 -5.96 -15.61
N ASP A 63 -1.72 -5.80 -15.25
CA ASP A 63 -2.16 -5.31 -13.94
C ASP A 63 -3.23 -6.24 -13.38
N LEU A 64 -2.93 -6.85 -12.25
CA LEU A 64 -3.82 -7.77 -11.53
C LEU A 64 -4.11 -7.22 -10.14
N ALA A 65 -5.38 -7.25 -9.77
CA ALA A 65 -5.79 -7.19 -8.38
C ALA A 65 -6.10 -8.59 -7.88
N LEU A 66 -5.54 -8.93 -6.72
CA LEU A 66 -5.67 -10.26 -6.12
C LEU A 66 -6.36 -10.13 -4.77
N ARG A 67 -7.44 -10.91 -4.59
CA ARG A 67 -8.10 -11.03 -3.30
C ARG A 67 -7.86 -12.43 -2.75
N VAL A 68 -7.13 -12.51 -1.65
CA VAL A 68 -6.91 -13.76 -0.94
C VAL A 68 -7.90 -13.86 0.21
N ARG A 69 -8.62 -14.96 0.28
CA ARG A 69 -9.58 -15.26 1.35
C ARG A 69 -9.25 -16.62 1.96
N ALA A 70 -8.89 -16.63 3.24
CA ALA A 70 -8.85 -17.86 3.98
C ALA A 70 -10.28 -18.30 4.32
N THR A 71 -10.72 -19.44 3.78
CA THR A 71 -12.01 -20.06 4.11
C THR A 71 -11.89 -20.90 5.38
N ARG A 72 -10.66 -21.33 5.69
CA ARG A 72 -10.29 -22.02 6.93
C ARG A 72 -8.89 -21.58 7.36
N GLY A 73 -8.68 -21.43 8.65
CA GLY A 73 -7.39 -21.06 9.22
C GLY A 73 -7.07 -19.57 9.07
N LEU A 74 -5.81 -19.23 9.26
CA LEU A 74 -5.26 -17.88 9.11
C LEU A 74 -3.95 -17.98 8.33
N VAL A 75 -3.76 -17.09 7.36
CA VAL A 75 -2.55 -17.02 6.55
C VAL A 75 -1.99 -15.61 6.53
N THR A 76 -0.70 -15.49 6.28
CA THR A 76 -0.08 -14.24 5.86
C THR A 76 0.22 -14.29 4.37
N VAL A 77 0.06 -13.18 3.70
CA VAL A 77 0.25 -13.09 2.24
C VAL A 77 1.16 -11.93 1.92
N THR A 78 2.14 -12.20 1.06
CA THR A 78 3.04 -11.19 0.52
C THR A 78 3.20 -11.41 -0.97
N THR A 79 3.23 -10.33 -1.75
CA THR A 79 3.44 -10.41 -3.19
C THR A 79 4.73 -9.68 -3.55
N ILE A 80 5.56 -10.33 -4.37
CA ILE A 80 6.78 -9.75 -4.94
C ILE A 80 6.53 -9.63 -6.44
N GLU A 81 6.71 -8.44 -6.98
CA GLU A 81 6.72 -8.20 -8.41
C GLU A 81 8.15 -8.01 -8.88
N GLU A 82 8.52 -8.69 -9.95
CA GLU A 82 9.74 -8.41 -10.69
C GLU A 82 9.36 -7.60 -11.93
N TRP A 83 10.16 -6.61 -12.29
CA TRP A 83 9.92 -5.82 -13.47
C TRP A 83 11.20 -5.47 -14.21
N SER A 84 11.10 -5.36 -15.52
CA SER A 84 12.21 -4.95 -16.36
C SER A 84 11.70 -4.08 -17.52
N HIS A 85 12.56 -3.20 -18.02
CA HIS A 85 12.22 -2.39 -19.19
C HIS A 85 12.19 -3.21 -20.49
N THR A 86 12.85 -4.35 -20.50
CA THR A 86 12.93 -5.25 -21.64
C THR A 86 12.93 -6.69 -21.16
N VAL A 87 12.53 -7.63 -22.03
CA VAL A 87 12.46 -9.06 -21.69
C VAL A 87 13.83 -9.64 -21.28
N ILE A 88 14.92 -9.09 -21.81
CA ILE A 88 16.30 -9.52 -21.53
C ILE A 88 17.02 -8.59 -20.52
N GLY A 89 16.36 -7.59 -19.99
CA GLY A 89 16.90 -6.68 -18.98
C GLY A 89 17.09 -7.36 -17.62
N LYS A 90 18.00 -6.81 -16.79
CA LYS A 90 18.07 -7.26 -15.38
C LYS A 90 16.77 -6.87 -14.67
N PRO A 91 16.03 -7.83 -14.12
CA PRO A 91 14.82 -7.53 -13.37
C PRO A 91 15.18 -6.78 -12.09
N ARG A 92 14.27 -5.94 -11.67
CA ARG A 92 14.21 -5.35 -10.33
C ARG A 92 13.04 -5.98 -9.61
N SER A 93 13.06 -6.01 -8.31
CA SER A 93 11.97 -6.56 -7.52
C SER A 93 11.45 -5.52 -6.53
N GLU A 94 10.15 -5.51 -6.35
CA GLU A 94 9.46 -4.68 -5.36
C GLU A 94 8.39 -5.50 -4.65
N TRP A 95 8.18 -5.18 -3.38
CA TRP A 95 7.08 -5.73 -2.62
C TRP A 95 5.79 -4.98 -2.95
N VAL A 96 4.77 -5.72 -3.36
CA VAL A 96 3.43 -5.16 -3.54
C VAL A 96 2.71 -5.26 -2.20
N PRO A 97 2.46 -4.13 -1.53
CA PRO A 97 1.87 -4.15 -0.20
C PRO A 97 0.41 -4.60 -0.26
N GLY A 98 0.00 -5.39 0.74
CA GLY A 98 -1.41 -5.67 0.96
C GLY A 98 -2.17 -4.39 1.23
N GLN A 99 -3.34 -4.25 0.60
CA GLN A 99 -4.24 -3.13 0.82
C GLN A 99 -5.30 -3.52 1.87
N PRO A 100 -5.84 -2.57 2.65
CA PRO A 100 -6.97 -2.84 3.53
C PRO A 100 -8.20 -3.27 2.74
N ALA A 101 -9.27 -3.60 3.43
CA ALA A 101 -10.55 -3.92 2.81
C ALA A 101 -11.01 -2.79 1.87
N ALA A 102 -11.70 -3.15 0.78
CA ALA A 102 -12.26 -2.19 -0.15
C ALA A 102 -13.18 -1.20 0.59
N ALA A 103 -13.09 0.08 0.24
CA ALA A 103 -13.85 1.16 0.87
C ALA A 103 -14.28 2.21 -0.17
N ARG A 104 -15.24 3.05 0.21
CA ARG A 104 -15.74 4.16 -0.63
C ARG A 104 -14.85 5.40 -0.56
N GLU A 105 -14.08 5.52 0.48
CA GLU A 105 -13.08 6.57 0.67
C GLU A 105 -11.73 5.91 0.99
N LEU A 106 -10.72 6.24 0.20
CA LEU A 106 -9.36 5.74 0.36
C LEU A 106 -8.39 6.91 0.33
N VAL A 107 -7.32 6.83 1.10
CA VAL A 107 -6.22 7.80 1.04
C VAL A 107 -4.91 7.04 0.90
N ILE A 108 -4.17 7.33 -0.15
CA ILE A 108 -2.86 6.75 -0.43
C ILE A 108 -1.80 7.82 -0.13
N THR A 109 -0.89 7.52 0.77
CA THR A 109 0.17 8.42 1.24
C THR A 109 1.55 7.75 1.21
N GLY A 110 2.61 8.45 1.65
CA GLY A 110 3.98 7.95 1.53
C GLY A 110 4.49 7.97 0.09
N LEU A 111 3.82 8.72 -0.79
CA LEU A 111 4.18 8.81 -2.20
C LEU A 111 5.44 9.66 -2.39
N PRO A 112 6.41 9.17 -3.21
CA PRO A 112 7.66 9.89 -3.45
C PRO A 112 7.41 11.23 -4.16
N PRO A 113 7.85 12.37 -3.60
CA PRO A 113 7.63 13.68 -4.24
C PRO A 113 8.27 13.79 -5.62
N GLN A 114 9.42 13.13 -5.85
CA GLN A 114 10.18 13.17 -7.11
C GLN A 114 9.70 12.14 -8.14
N THR A 115 8.50 11.63 -8.01
CA THR A 115 7.91 10.66 -8.95
C THR A 115 7.80 11.27 -10.35
N LYS A 116 8.34 10.59 -11.34
CA LYS A 116 8.29 10.99 -12.75
C LYS A 116 7.10 10.36 -13.49
N ARG A 117 6.71 9.17 -13.10
CA ARG A 117 5.54 8.44 -13.63
C ARG A 117 4.80 7.82 -12.47
N ALA A 118 3.49 8.02 -12.45
CA ALA A 118 2.61 7.45 -11.44
C ALA A 118 1.34 6.92 -12.10
N SER A 119 1.02 5.67 -11.81
CA SER A 119 -0.22 5.04 -12.24
C SER A 119 -1.05 4.70 -11.01
N LEU A 120 -2.23 5.28 -10.92
CA LEU A 120 -3.26 4.85 -9.97
C LEU A 120 -3.90 3.57 -10.54
N ILE A 121 -3.89 2.51 -9.76
CA ILE A 121 -4.48 1.21 -10.10
C ILE A 121 -5.64 0.99 -9.13
N VAL A 122 -6.84 0.82 -9.66
CA VAL A 122 -8.07 0.64 -8.88
C VAL A 122 -8.73 -0.67 -9.24
N ALA A 123 -9.03 -1.48 -8.25
CA ALA A 123 -9.83 -2.70 -8.39
C ALA A 123 -11.27 -2.43 -7.94
N ASN A 124 -12.21 -2.71 -8.82
CA ASN A 124 -13.64 -2.71 -8.55
C ASN A 124 -14.10 -4.16 -8.32
N PRO A 125 -14.34 -4.59 -7.07
CA PRO A 125 -14.79 -5.95 -6.80
C PRO A 125 -16.31 -6.13 -6.91
N THR A 126 -17.05 -5.09 -7.34
CA THR A 126 -18.52 -5.11 -7.41
C THR A 126 -19.01 -5.56 -8.80
N ASP A 127 -20.28 -5.82 -8.93
CA ASP A 127 -20.94 -6.29 -10.15
C ASP A 127 -21.45 -5.15 -11.06
N SER A 128 -21.14 -3.91 -10.72
CA SER A 128 -21.52 -2.71 -11.48
C SER A 128 -20.29 -1.82 -11.71
N GLU A 129 -20.37 -0.99 -12.75
CA GLU A 129 -19.36 0.04 -13.01
C GLU A 129 -19.30 1.04 -11.85
N VAL A 130 -18.09 1.51 -11.52
CA VAL A 130 -17.83 2.50 -10.48
C VAL A 130 -17.04 3.66 -11.05
N ILE A 131 -17.48 4.89 -10.78
CA ILE A 131 -16.70 6.09 -11.05
C ILE A 131 -15.96 6.47 -9.78
N VAL A 132 -14.64 6.56 -9.88
CA VAL A 132 -13.75 6.96 -8.81
C VAL A 132 -13.27 8.38 -9.04
N LYS A 133 -13.65 9.31 -8.14
CA LYS A 133 -13.12 10.68 -8.13
C LYS A 133 -11.75 10.69 -7.48
N VAL A 134 -10.79 11.36 -8.12
CA VAL A 134 -9.40 11.44 -7.68
C VAL A 134 -9.09 12.88 -7.25
N LEU A 135 -8.56 13.04 -6.06
CA LEU A 135 -8.12 14.32 -5.50
C LEU A 135 -6.67 14.19 -5.03
N ALA A 136 -5.86 15.19 -5.30
CA ALA A 136 -4.52 15.32 -4.76
C ALA A 136 -4.56 16.30 -3.57
N ILE A 137 -4.06 15.85 -2.42
CA ILE A 137 -3.88 16.68 -1.23
C ILE A 137 -2.42 17.11 -1.22
N GLY A 138 -2.17 18.35 -1.61
CA GLY A 138 -0.83 18.93 -1.69
C GLY A 138 -0.50 19.85 -0.52
N SER A 139 0.65 20.52 -0.59
CA SER A 139 1.10 21.44 0.47
C SER A 139 0.26 22.71 0.60
N SER A 140 -0.50 23.08 -0.43
CA SER A 140 -1.33 24.30 -0.47
C SER A 140 -2.83 24.03 -0.53
N GLY A 141 -3.25 22.77 -0.39
CA GLY A 141 -4.65 22.39 -0.40
C GLY A 141 -4.96 21.15 -1.25
N THR A 142 -6.26 20.91 -1.44
CA THR A 142 -6.77 19.74 -2.17
C THR A 142 -7.35 20.15 -3.51
N LEU A 143 -6.94 19.49 -4.59
CA LEU A 143 -7.40 19.77 -5.95
C LEU A 143 -7.43 18.48 -6.80
N ALA A 144 -8.19 18.51 -7.88
CA ALA A 144 -8.19 17.40 -8.85
C ALA A 144 -6.91 17.48 -9.71
N PRO A 145 -6.20 16.37 -9.92
CA PRO A 145 -5.07 16.34 -10.83
C PRO A 145 -5.51 16.66 -12.27
N LYS A 146 -4.69 17.41 -13.00
CA LYS A 146 -4.98 17.80 -14.38
C LYS A 146 -5.10 16.54 -15.28
N GLY A 147 -6.24 16.40 -15.93
CA GLY A 147 -6.51 15.25 -16.82
C GLY A 147 -6.76 13.91 -16.10
N ALA A 148 -6.81 13.92 -14.75
CA ALA A 148 -6.95 12.70 -13.95
C ALA A 148 -7.95 12.88 -12.79
N ALA A 149 -9.05 13.59 -13.03
CA ALA A 149 -10.04 13.87 -12.00
C ALA A 149 -10.96 12.69 -11.69
N ASN A 150 -11.23 11.83 -12.66
CA ASN A 150 -12.11 10.68 -12.51
C ASN A 150 -11.57 9.47 -13.28
N LEU A 151 -11.88 8.28 -12.75
CA LEU A 151 -11.62 6.99 -13.39
C LEU A 151 -12.89 6.16 -13.38
N SER A 152 -13.38 5.74 -14.55
CA SER A 152 -14.41 4.72 -14.66
C SER A 152 -13.75 3.34 -14.61
N VAL A 153 -14.28 2.46 -13.76
CA VAL A 153 -13.80 1.08 -13.60
C VAL A 153 -14.99 0.15 -13.80
N PRO A 154 -15.01 -0.66 -14.88
CA PRO A 154 -16.07 -1.62 -15.12
C PRO A 154 -16.29 -2.60 -13.97
N ALA A 155 -17.42 -3.30 -13.99
CA ALA A 155 -17.73 -4.34 -13.01
C ALA A 155 -16.63 -5.40 -12.93
N ALA A 156 -16.32 -5.83 -11.74
CA ALA A 156 -15.36 -6.91 -11.45
C ALA A 156 -14.03 -6.80 -12.22
N SER A 157 -13.47 -5.58 -12.34
CA SER A 157 -12.29 -5.32 -13.15
C SER A 157 -11.26 -4.41 -12.45
N VAL A 158 -10.15 -4.17 -13.15
CA VAL A 158 -9.08 -3.25 -12.74
C VAL A 158 -9.04 -2.09 -13.74
N GLY A 159 -9.10 -0.86 -13.24
CA GLY A 159 -8.85 0.36 -13.99
C GLY A 159 -7.52 0.97 -13.65
N THR A 160 -6.88 1.63 -14.63
CA THR A 160 -5.60 2.32 -14.45
C THR A 160 -5.71 3.76 -14.98
N LEU A 161 -5.18 4.71 -14.21
CA LEU A 161 -5.16 6.13 -14.54
C LEU A 161 -3.76 6.69 -14.35
N ASP A 162 -3.23 7.41 -15.36
CA ASP A 162 -2.00 8.18 -15.19
C ASP A 162 -2.27 9.40 -14.30
N VAL A 163 -1.63 9.43 -13.15
CA VAL A 163 -1.71 10.52 -12.16
C VAL A 163 -0.39 11.28 -12.03
N SER A 164 0.52 11.14 -12.98
CA SER A 164 1.84 11.78 -12.97
C SER A 164 1.76 13.29 -12.83
N SER A 165 0.71 13.91 -13.38
CA SER A 165 0.47 15.35 -13.29
C SER A 165 0.20 15.87 -11.87
N ALA A 166 -0.07 14.97 -10.90
CA ALA A 166 -0.21 15.34 -9.50
C ALA A 166 1.13 15.58 -8.80
N PHE A 167 2.24 15.10 -9.39
CA PHE A 167 3.57 15.14 -8.79
C PHE A 167 4.39 16.29 -9.37
N ASP A 168 4.59 17.34 -8.59
CA ASP A 168 5.37 18.53 -8.94
C ASP A 168 6.67 18.68 -8.12
N GLY A 169 7.13 17.59 -7.51
CA GLY A 169 8.28 17.58 -6.60
C GLY A 169 7.92 17.89 -5.15
N LYS A 170 6.65 18.19 -4.86
CA LYS A 170 6.14 18.44 -3.51
C LYS A 170 5.47 17.19 -2.90
N PRO A 171 5.37 17.12 -1.57
CA PRO A 171 4.66 16.02 -0.92
C PRO A 171 3.17 16.06 -1.24
N ILE A 172 2.63 14.90 -1.59
CA ILE A 172 1.20 14.72 -1.85
C ILE A 172 0.67 13.43 -1.23
N ALA A 173 -0.65 13.39 -1.04
CA ALA A 173 -1.43 12.16 -0.91
C ALA A 173 -2.55 12.16 -1.96
N LEU A 174 -3.02 10.99 -2.37
CA LEU A 174 -4.19 10.86 -3.23
C LEU A 174 -5.38 10.39 -2.40
N LYS A 175 -6.47 11.17 -2.48
CA LYS A 175 -7.77 10.81 -1.91
C LYS A 175 -8.69 10.35 -3.03
N LEU A 176 -9.29 9.18 -2.84
CA LEU A 176 -10.22 8.56 -3.77
C LEU A 176 -11.61 8.51 -3.13
N LEU A 177 -12.62 8.88 -3.90
CA LEU A 177 -14.02 8.85 -3.50
C LEU A 177 -14.82 8.07 -4.54
N SER A 178 -15.66 7.14 -4.10
CA SER A 178 -16.51 6.33 -4.98
C SER A 178 -17.83 5.98 -4.29
N GLU A 179 -18.87 5.70 -5.10
CA GLU A 179 -20.19 5.31 -4.56
C GLU A 179 -20.19 3.86 -4.05
N SER A 180 -19.36 3.01 -4.61
CA SER A 180 -19.20 1.61 -4.19
C SER A 180 -17.78 1.34 -3.70
N PRO A 181 -17.57 0.33 -2.82
CA PRO A 181 -16.25 0.04 -2.29
C PRO A 181 -15.26 -0.40 -3.37
N VAL A 182 -14.09 0.22 -3.41
CA VAL A 182 -12.97 -0.12 -4.30
C VAL A 182 -11.70 -0.36 -3.48
N SER A 183 -10.72 -1.03 -4.08
CA SER A 183 -9.36 -1.14 -3.55
C SER A 183 -8.39 -0.46 -4.51
N ALA A 184 -7.34 0.19 -3.99
CA ALA A 184 -6.45 0.96 -4.85
C ALA A 184 -5.01 0.99 -4.35
N THR A 185 -4.09 1.22 -5.28
CA THR A 185 -2.67 1.52 -5.03
C THR A 185 -2.15 2.50 -6.05
N VAL A 186 -1.04 3.15 -5.76
CA VAL A 186 -0.29 3.97 -6.73
C VAL A 186 1.05 3.33 -6.99
N ARG A 187 1.29 2.97 -8.24
CA ARG A 187 2.61 2.53 -8.71
C ARG A 187 3.39 3.76 -9.15
N SER A 188 4.48 4.06 -8.47
CA SER A 188 5.34 5.22 -8.72
C SER A 188 6.70 4.80 -9.22
N VAL A 189 7.26 5.55 -10.19
CA VAL A 189 8.63 5.36 -10.67
C VAL A 189 9.47 6.57 -10.27
N VAL A 190 10.48 6.34 -9.44
CA VAL A 190 11.40 7.35 -8.95
C VAL A 190 12.84 6.87 -9.12
N GLN A 191 13.72 7.72 -9.69
CA GLN A 191 15.13 7.38 -9.96
C GLN A 191 15.33 6.05 -10.73
N GLY A 192 14.32 5.66 -11.54
CA GLY A 192 14.33 4.41 -12.30
C GLY A 192 13.99 3.17 -11.47
N ASP A 193 13.59 3.31 -10.22
CA ASP A 193 13.01 2.26 -9.40
C ASP A 193 11.49 2.42 -9.27
N GLN A 194 10.81 1.34 -8.92
CA GLN A 194 9.36 1.27 -8.80
C GLN A 194 8.98 1.03 -7.34
N THR A 195 7.95 1.71 -6.87
CA THR A 195 7.39 1.49 -5.54
C THR A 195 5.87 1.61 -5.56
N TYR A 196 5.21 1.01 -4.55
CA TYR A 196 3.76 0.98 -4.42
C TYR A 196 3.29 1.75 -3.20
N GLY A 197 2.43 2.74 -3.43
CA GLY A 197 1.72 3.45 -2.37
C GLY A 197 0.69 2.54 -1.69
N GLN A 198 0.58 2.68 -0.40
CA GLN A 198 -0.37 1.93 0.42
C GLN A 198 -1.48 2.85 0.92
N VAL A 199 -2.70 2.33 0.96
CA VAL A 199 -3.81 3.02 1.61
C VAL A 199 -3.53 3.14 3.10
N ALA A 200 -3.59 4.37 3.60
CA ALA A 200 -3.44 4.69 5.01
C ALA A 200 -4.80 4.87 5.68
N THR A 201 -4.87 4.45 6.92
CA THR A 201 -6.00 4.75 7.83
C THR A 201 -5.52 5.78 8.84
N GLY A 202 -6.28 6.84 9.03
CA GLY A 202 -6.01 7.82 10.07
C GLY A 202 -6.26 7.22 11.45
N PHE A 203 -5.46 7.64 12.43
CA PHE A 203 -5.59 7.16 13.80
C PHE A 203 -5.20 8.24 14.82
N ALA A 204 -5.85 8.21 15.97
CA ALA A 204 -5.38 8.87 17.18
C ALA A 204 -4.52 7.87 17.96
N GLY A 205 -3.34 8.31 18.42
CA GLY A 205 -2.38 7.45 19.11
C GLY A 205 -1.07 7.33 18.34
N SER A 206 -0.38 6.21 18.45
CA SER A 206 0.94 6.02 17.85
C SER A 206 1.06 4.76 17.00
N SER A 207 1.85 4.86 15.94
CA SER A 207 2.26 3.75 15.09
C SER A 207 3.77 3.81 14.86
N GLN A 208 4.40 2.68 14.58
CA GLN A 208 5.83 2.58 14.41
C GLN A 208 6.18 1.74 13.17
N MET A 209 7.23 2.15 12.46
CA MET A 209 7.73 1.46 11.28
C MET A 209 9.25 1.36 11.33
N GLY A 210 9.80 0.22 10.88
CA GLY A 210 11.23 0.05 10.61
C GLY A 210 11.64 0.76 9.33
N LEU A 211 12.89 1.19 9.26
CA LEU A 211 13.48 1.90 8.12
C LEU A 211 14.58 1.07 7.48
N PRO A 212 14.76 1.15 6.16
CA PRO A 212 15.95 0.60 5.52
C PRO A 212 17.20 1.34 6.05
N LEU A 213 18.21 0.59 6.45
CA LEU A 213 19.42 1.16 7.00
C LEU A 213 20.16 2.03 5.96
N GLY A 214 20.60 3.22 6.39
CA GLY A 214 21.29 4.17 5.52
C GLY A 214 20.40 4.89 4.51
N ALA A 215 19.08 4.67 4.54
CA ALA A 215 18.15 5.36 3.67
C ALA A 215 17.91 6.82 4.10
N GLN A 216 17.73 7.69 3.12
CA GLN A 216 17.14 9.02 3.33
C GLN A 216 15.62 8.84 3.40
N SER A 217 15.06 9.02 4.57
CA SER A 217 13.65 8.74 4.83
C SER A 217 12.87 9.99 5.19
N LYS A 218 11.61 10.05 4.74
CA LYS A 218 10.67 11.13 5.05
C LYS A 218 9.34 10.54 5.51
N VAL A 219 8.76 11.14 6.54
CA VAL A 219 7.36 10.92 6.89
C VAL A 219 6.52 11.91 6.10
N ILE A 220 5.57 11.40 5.32
CA ILE A 220 4.59 12.19 4.58
C ILE A 220 3.29 12.16 5.35
N VAL A 221 2.77 13.32 5.72
CA VAL A 221 1.56 13.43 6.56
C VAL A 221 0.55 14.31 5.86
N SER A 222 -0.70 13.87 5.85
CA SER A 222 -1.82 14.62 5.29
C SER A 222 -2.94 14.74 6.31
N SER A 223 -3.60 15.89 6.33
CA SER A 223 -4.83 16.10 7.09
C SER A 223 -6.05 16.09 6.16
N LEU A 224 -7.05 15.26 6.49
CA LEU A 224 -8.20 14.98 5.60
C LEU A 224 -9.35 16.00 5.73
N GLY A 225 -9.37 16.82 6.74
CA GLY A 225 -10.51 17.74 6.90
C GLY A 225 -10.40 18.71 8.07
N ARG A 226 -9.60 18.40 9.08
CA ARG A 226 -9.36 19.28 10.25
C ARG A 226 -7.87 19.28 10.55
N SER A 227 -7.33 20.43 10.94
CA SER A 227 -5.95 20.50 11.42
C SER A 227 -5.74 19.56 12.59
N GLY A 228 -4.53 19.00 12.69
CA GLY A 228 -4.14 18.09 13.75
C GLY A 228 -2.69 18.24 14.13
N GLN A 229 -2.33 17.76 15.31
CA GLN A 229 -0.97 17.73 15.82
C GLN A 229 -0.35 16.36 15.58
N LEU A 230 0.86 16.37 15.05
CA LEU A 230 1.65 15.17 14.82
C LEU A 230 3.00 15.29 15.51
N GLN A 231 3.45 14.20 16.09
CA GLN A 231 4.78 14.05 16.64
C GLN A 231 5.50 12.89 15.97
N VAL A 232 6.75 13.12 15.56
CA VAL A 232 7.61 12.11 14.92
C VAL A 232 8.86 11.93 15.76
N GLN A 233 9.14 10.70 16.19
CA GLN A 233 10.35 10.31 16.89
C GLN A 233 11.11 9.25 16.11
N ALA A 234 12.33 9.57 15.72
CA ALA A 234 13.26 8.59 15.12
C ALA A 234 14.05 7.85 16.19
N PHE A 235 14.44 6.61 15.88
CA PHE A 235 15.24 5.74 16.73
C PHE A 235 16.38 5.13 15.92
N ASP A 236 17.52 4.94 16.56
CA ASP A 236 18.66 4.23 16.00
C ASP A 236 18.49 2.69 16.03
N GLN A 237 19.51 1.95 15.58
CA GLN A 237 19.53 0.48 15.59
C GLN A 237 19.50 -0.13 17.01
N THR A 238 19.90 0.63 18.03
CA THR A 238 19.87 0.22 19.42
C THR A 238 18.56 0.59 20.12
N ARG A 239 17.60 1.14 19.35
CA ARG A 239 16.30 1.65 19.80
C ARG A 239 16.39 2.89 20.70
N GLN A 240 17.52 3.62 20.63
CA GLN A 240 17.65 4.88 21.34
C GLN A 240 17.06 6.02 20.49
N PRO A 241 16.40 7.01 21.11
CA PRO A 241 15.91 8.18 20.39
C PRO A 241 17.04 8.94 19.70
N LEU A 242 16.81 9.32 18.45
CA LEU A 242 17.69 10.21 17.68
C LEU A 242 17.15 11.64 17.74
N GLY A 243 17.71 12.44 18.64
CA GLY A 243 17.29 13.82 18.86
C GLY A 243 15.92 13.94 19.54
N GLU A 244 15.45 15.18 19.66
CA GLU A 244 14.13 15.49 20.21
C GLU A 244 13.01 15.15 19.24
N PRO A 245 11.82 14.81 19.74
CA PRO A 245 10.66 14.58 18.89
C PRO A 245 10.30 15.80 18.05
N ILE A 246 10.07 15.58 16.77
CA ILE A 246 9.64 16.65 15.83
C ILE A 246 8.13 16.79 15.91
N SER A 247 7.64 17.92 16.44
CA SER A 247 6.21 18.23 16.49
C SER A 247 5.83 19.15 15.34
N ARG A 248 4.70 18.85 14.69
CA ARG A 248 4.15 19.66 13.58
C ARG A 248 2.62 19.74 13.67
N THR A 249 2.10 20.91 13.31
CA THR A 249 0.68 21.08 12.96
C THR A 249 0.52 20.82 11.48
N VAL A 250 -0.48 20.03 11.11
CA VAL A 250 -0.86 19.77 9.73
C VAL A 250 -2.19 20.45 9.48
N ASP A 251 -2.20 21.45 8.60
CA ASP A 251 -3.41 22.22 8.30
C ASP A 251 -4.43 21.37 7.53
N ALA A 252 -5.70 21.71 7.70
CA ALA A 252 -6.80 20.99 7.06
C ALA A 252 -6.63 20.93 5.55
N GLY A 253 -6.73 19.72 4.98
CA GLY A 253 -6.63 19.48 3.54
C GLY A 253 -5.25 19.72 2.94
N THR A 254 -4.18 19.66 3.76
CA THR A 254 -2.80 19.81 3.29
C THR A 254 -1.93 18.58 3.57
N THR A 255 -0.80 18.52 2.87
CA THR A 255 0.23 17.49 3.05
C THR A 255 1.58 18.14 3.30
N LEU A 256 2.34 17.62 4.25
CA LEU A 256 3.72 18.01 4.52
C LEU A 256 4.64 16.80 4.57
N ALA A 257 5.94 17.06 4.42
CA ALA A 257 7.00 16.06 4.59
C ALA A 257 7.89 16.45 5.76
N ILE A 258 8.28 15.45 6.56
CA ILE A 258 9.22 15.58 7.68
C ILE A 258 10.43 14.72 7.37
N ASP A 259 11.59 15.34 7.23
CA ASP A 259 12.86 14.63 7.04
C ASP A 259 13.25 13.92 8.35
N LEU A 260 13.69 12.67 8.22
CA LEU A 260 14.21 11.92 9.35
C LEU A 260 15.74 12.08 9.46
N PRO A 261 16.30 12.09 10.67
CA PRO A 261 17.73 12.20 10.87
C PRO A 261 18.49 11.02 10.26
N ALA A 262 19.72 11.25 9.82
CA ALA A 262 20.61 10.19 9.38
C ALA A 262 20.82 9.17 10.50
N GLY A 263 20.95 7.89 10.14
CA GLY A 263 21.10 6.81 11.11
C GLY A 263 19.78 6.29 11.71
N ALA A 264 18.64 6.85 11.32
CA ALA A 264 17.35 6.34 11.75
C ALA A 264 17.14 4.91 11.24
N ALA A 265 16.80 3.99 12.13
CA ALA A 265 16.47 2.59 11.88
C ALA A 265 14.99 2.28 12.12
N ALA A 266 14.31 3.14 12.87
CA ALA A 266 12.88 3.08 13.08
C ALA A 266 12.31 4.49 13.31
N VAL A 267 11.02 4.65 13.08
CA VAL A 267 10.31 5.89 13.33
C VAL A 267 8.96 5.59 13.97
N ARG A 268 8.61 6.39 14.99
CA ARG A 268 7.28 6.41 15.62
C ARG A 268 6.58 7.70 15.21
N VAL A 269 5.34 7.55 14.79
CA VAL A 269 4.44 8.66 14.49
C VAL A 269 3.30 8.62 15.49
N SER A 270 3.02 9.75 16.14
CA SER A 270 1.92 9.90 17.08
C SER A 270 1.04 11.07 16.64
N GLY A 271 -0.26 10.83 16.51
CA GLY A 271 -1.24 11.84 16.10
C GLY A 271 -2.37 11.99 17.14
N ASP A 272 -2.95 13.16 17.20
CA ASP A 272 -4.08 13.49 18.10
C ASP A 272 -5.44 13.31 17.43
N SER A 273 -5.46 12.98 16.14
CA SER A 273 -6.69 12.98 15.34
C SER A 273 -6.72 11.86 14.31
N PRO A 274 -7.88 11.16 14.18
CA PRO A 274 -8.09 10.20 13.09
C PRO A 274 -8.16 10.85 11.70
N ASN A 275 -8.16 12.18 11.60
CA ASN A 275 -8.06 12.88 10.32
C ASN A 275 -6.62 12.95 9.79
N LEU A 276 -5.62 12.60 10.59
CA LEU A 276 -4.23 12.55 10.16
C LEU A 276 -3.92 11.18 9.59
N VAL A 277 -3.48 11.14 8.34
CA VAL A 277 -2.94 9.94 7.68
C VAL A 277 -1.46 10.16 7.43
N SER A 278 -0.66 9.13 7.65
CA SER A 278 0.76 9.24 7.47
C SER A 278 1.35 8.04 6.74
N GLY A 279 2.39 8.28 5.98
CA GLY A 279 3.16 7.27 5.28
C GLY A 279 4.64 7.60 5.33
N LEU A 280 5.43 6.63 4.95
CA LEU A 280 6.87 6.69 4.86
C LEU A 280 7.29 6.59 3.40
N PHE A 281 8.27 7.41 3.04
CA PHE A 281 9.04 7.27 1.82
C PHE A 281 10.51 7.21 2.17
N ALA A 282 11.25 6.25 1.60
CA ALA A 282 12.67 6.06 1.81
C ALA A 282 13.42 5.88 0.49
N LEU A 283 14.60 6.49 0.39
CA LEU A 283 15.54 6.34 -0.72
C LEU A 283 16.85 5.77 -0.21
N HIS A 284 17.34 4.70 -0.86
CA HIS A 284 18.67 4.17 -0.61
C HIS A 284 19.38 3.89 -1.94
N GLY A 285 20.40 4.68 -2.24
CA GLY A 285 21.05 4.64 -3.55
C GLY A 285 20.05 4.96 -4.67
N LYS A 286 19.76 3.99 -5.55
CA LYS A 286 18.73 4.09 -6.60
C LYS A 286 17.42 3.40 -6.21
N GLY A 287 17.37 2.75 -5.04
CA GLY A 287 16.20 2.07 -4.55
C GLY A 287 15.24 3.02 -3.84
N ALA A 288 13.95 2.78 -4.01
CA ALA A 288 12.88 3.54 -3.37
C ALA A 288 11.92 2.58 -2.68
N SER A 289 11.39 2.95 -1.52
CA SER A 289 10.34 2.21 -0.85
C SER A 289 9.30 3.14 -0.25
N SER A 290 8.06 2.69 -0.20
CA SER A 290 6.92 3.40 0.38
C SER A 290 6.16 2.50 1.35
N GLY A 291 5.51 3.10 2.32
CA GLY A 291 4.63 2.40 3.25
C GLY A 291 3.66 3.37 3.92
N ALA A 292 2.56 2.85 4.46
CA ALA A 292 1.61 3.64 5.24
C ALA A 292 1.67 3.23 6.71
N PHE A 293 1.66 4.21 7.61
CA PHE A 293 1.43 3.94 9.01
C PHE A 293 -0.01 3.49 9.20
N GLN A 294 -0.17 2.40 9.89
CA GLN A 294 -1.47 1.84 10.23
C GLN A 294 -1.72 1.99 11.73
N PRO A 295 -2.98 2.14 12.17
CA PRO A 295 -3.28 2.06 13.58
C PRO A 295 -2.73 0.73 14.14
N PRO A 296 -2.29 0.70 15.40
CA PRO A 296 -1.92 -0.54 16.04
C PRO A 296 -3.08 -1.52 15.94
N ALA A 297 -2.77 -2.77 15.58
CA ALA A 297 -3.80 -3.79 15.54
C ALA A 297 -4.45 -3.88 16.93
N GLU A 298 -5.76 -3.66 16.99
CA GLU A 298 -6.50 -3.97 18.20
C GLU A 298 -6.30 -5.46 18.47
N VAL A 299 -5.65 -5.77 19.58
CA VAL A 299 -5.60 -7.14 20.08
C VAL A 299 -7.02 -7.44 20.59
N SER A 300 -7.91 -7.74 19.65
CA SER A 300 -9.26 -8.16 19.96
C SER A 300 -9.18 -9.50 20.67
N GLY A 301 -9.34 -9.43 21.98
CA GLY A 301 -9.60 -10.57 22.82
C GLY A 301 -8.41 -11.53 22.96
N ARG A 302 -7.75 -11.48 24.12
CA ARG A 302 -7.15 -12.74 24.62
C ARG A 302 -8.25 -13.79 24.49
N PRO A 303 -8.00 -14.97 23.89
CA PRO A 303 -8.97 -16.04 23.95
C PRO A 303 -9.36 -16.19 25.41
N LYS A 304 -10.67 -16.12 25.70
CA LYS A 304 -11.15 -16.42 27.05
C LYS A 304 -10.63 -17.80 27.33
N VAL A 305 -9.66 -17.91 28.22
CA VAL A 305 -9.26 -19.18 28.79
C VAL A 305 -10.47 -19.59 29.59
N LEU A 306 -11.31 -20.44 29.01
CA LEU A 306 -12.32 -21.13 29.78
C LEU A 306 -11.55 -21.99 30.78
N PRO A 307 -11.83 -21.89 32.08
CA PRO A 307 -11.21 -22.79 33.05
C PRO A 307 -11.46 -24.19 32.57
N GLY A 308 -10.37 -24.94 32.40
CA GLY A 308 -10.42 -26.33 31.98
C GLY A 308 -11.27 -27.11 32.92
N TRP A 309 -11.85 -28.13 32.34
CA TRP A 309 -12.54 -29.22 33.04
C TRP A 309 -11.58 -29.97 33.91
#